data_8720be20ed3dce11a2ae3f7de047f9ca
#
_entry.id   8720be20ed3dce11a2ae3f7de047f9ca
#
_cell.length_a   1.000
_cell.length_b   1.000
_cell.length_c   1.000
_cell.angle_alpha   90.00
_cell.angle_beta   90.00
_cell.angle_gamma   90.00
#
_symmetry.space_group_name_H-M   'P 1'
#
loop_
_entity.id
_entity.type
_entity.pdbx_description
1 polymer ?
#
loop_
_entity_poly.entity_id
_entity_poly.type
_entity_poly.pdbx_seq_one_letter_code
_entity_poly.pdbx_strand_id
1 'polypeptide(L)' 'DPIAVEEIQEIVHNLKEKDIGVLITDHNVRETLSITDRSYLLFDGQILKSGTSEYLAEDEEAKRLYLGENFKLD' A
#
# COMPACT_ATOMS: atom_id res chain seq x y z
N ASP A 1 0.98 15.62 -5.47
CA ASP A 1 1.09 15.90 -6.89
C ASP A 1 0.98 14.60 -7.69
N PRO A 2 -0.09 14.45 -8.46
CA PRO A 2 -0.30 13.20 -9.21
C PRO A 2 0.84 12.83 -10.16
N ILE A 3 1.48 13.81 -10.77
CA ILE A 3 2.60 13.53 -11.67
C ILE A 3 3.79 12.99 -10.91
N ALA A 4 4.09 13.57 -9.73
CA ALA A 4 5.20 13.08 -8.91
C ALA A 4 4.93 11.67 -8.40
N VAL A 5 3.68 11.35 -8.06
CA VAL A 5 3.31 10.00 -7.63
C VAL A 5 3.54 9.01 -8.76
N GLU A 6 3.11 9.35 -9.96
CA GLU A 6 3.30 8.47 -11.11
C GLU A 6 4.78 8.22 -11.41
N GLU A 7 5.61 9.25 -11.29
CA GLU A 7 7.04 9.10 -11.51
C GLU A 7 7.67 8.16 -10.48
N ILE A 8 7.28 8.29 -9.23
CA ILE A 8 7.78 7.41 -8.17
C ILE A 8 7.33 5.97 -8.41
N GLN A 9 6.08 5.78 -8.82
CA GLN A 9 5.57 4.45 -9.13
C GLN A 9 6.37 3.79 -10.25
N GLU A 10 6.73 4.57 -11.26
CA GLU A 10 7.52 4.06 -12.37
C GLU A 10 8.92 3.66 -11.92
N ILE A 11 9.55 4.48 -11.07
CA ILE A 11 10.87 4.15 -10.52
C ILE A 11 10.81 2.85 -9.72
N VAL A 12 9.80 2.70 -8.87
CA VAL A 12 9.63 1.48 -8.07
C VAL A 12 9.44 0.26 -8.97
N HIS A 13 8.61 0.40 -10.00
CA HIS A 13 8.39 -0.69 -10.95
C HIS A 13 9.68 -1.11 -11.62
N ASN A 14 10.50 -0.15 -12.06
CA ASN A 14 11.76 -0.44 -12.72
C ASN A 14 12.74 -1.15 -11.78
N LEU A 15 12.77 -0.77 -10.51
CA LEU A 15 13.61 -1.42 -9.52
C LEU A 15 13.19 -2.88 -9.29
N LYS A 16 11.89 -3.11 -9.24
CA LYS A 16 11.36 -4.48 -9.11
C LYS A 16 11.77 -5.35 -10.29
N GLU A 17 11.75 -4.79 -11.49
CA GLU A 17 12.16 -5.51 -12.69
C GLU A 17 13.62 -5.95 -12.62
N LYS A 18 14.43 -5.27 -11.80
CA LYS A 18 15.84 -5.61 -11.59
C LYS A 18 16.05 -6.48 -10.37
N ASP A 19 14.99 -7.07 -9.83
CA ASP A 19 15.01 -7.92 -8.64
C ASP A 19 15.52 -7.20 -7.40
N ILE A 20 15.24 -5.91 -7.30
CA ILE A 20 15.58 -5.10 -6.12
C ILE A 20 14.35 -5.00 -5.23
N GLY A 21 14.52 -5.34 -3.95
CA GLY A 21 13.44 -5.17 -2.98
C GLY A 21 13.33 -3.71 -2.58
N VAL A 22 12.10 -3.19 -2.52
CA VAL A 22 11.85 -1.79 -2.19
C VAL A 22 10.92 -1.73 -0.99
N LEU A 23 11.34 -0.99 0.04
CA LEU A 23 10.52 -0.76 1.22
C LEU A 23 10.00 0.67 1.20
N ILE A 24 8.69 0.82 1.32
CA ILE A 24 8.04 2.12 1.30
C ILE A 24 7.29 2.32 2.61
N THR A 25 7.45 3.50 3.22
CA THR A 25 6.61 3.89 4.35
C THR A 25 5.86 5.15 3.96
N ASP A 26 4.54 5.13 4.11
CA ASP A 26 3.72 6.26 3.71
C ASP A 26 2.36 6.13 4.39
N HIS A 27 1.68 7.25 4.56
CA HIS A 27 0.31 7.26 5.06
C HIS A 27 -0.71 7.38 3.92
N ASN A 28 -0.24 7.56 2.71
CA ASN A 28 -1.12 7.64 1.54
C ASN A 28 -1.46 6.23 1.09
N VAL A 29 -2.54 5.70 1.64
CA VAL A 29 -2.85 4.28 1.58
C VAL A 29 -3.14 3.80 0.16
N ARG A 30 -3.98 4.53 -0.57
CA ARG A 30 -4.40 4.08 -1.90
C ARG A 30 -3.21 3.93 -2.85
N GLU A 31 -2.37 4.94 -2.92
CA GLU A 31 -1.22 4.91 -3.82
C GLU A 31 -0.21 3.86 -3.38
N THR A 32 0.00 3.73 -2.07
CA THR A 32 0.95 2.74 -1.55
C THR A 32 0.48 1.33 -1.84
N LEU A 33 -0.79 1.02 -1.59
CA LEU A 33 -1.32 -0.32 -1.86
C LEU A 33 -1.30 -0.64 -3.35
N SER A 34 -1.45 0.36 -4.20
CA SER A 34 -1.49 0.13 -5.65
C SER A 34 -0.13 -0.28 -6.23
N ILE A 35 0.97 -0.01 -5.53
CA ILE A 35 2.30 -0.30 -6.05
C ILE A 35 3.07 -1.33 -5.22
N THR A 36 2.52 -1.78 -4.11
CA THR A 36 3.21 -2.75 -3.24
C THR A 36 2.67 -4.15 -3.48
N ASP A 37 3.55 -5.13 -3.33
CA ASP A 37 3.17 -6.53 -3.40
C ASP A 37 2.61 -6.99 -2.07
N ARG A 38 3.17 -6.46 -0.98
CA ARG A 38 2.78 -6.81 0.36
C ARG A 38 2.89 -5.58 1.24
N SER A 39 1.94 -5.42 2.14
CA SER A 39 1.91 -4.25 3.02
C SER A 39 1.64 -4.64 4.46
N TYR A 40 2.08 -3.77 5.35
CA TYR A 40 1.87 -3.91 6.79
C TYR A 40 1.18 -2.65 7.28
N LEU A 41 0.00 -2.80 7.88
CA LEU A 41 -0.74 -1.67 8.42
C LEU A 41 -0.36 -1.50 9.88
N LEU A 42 0.21 -0.34 10.21
CA LEU A 42 0.61 -0.02 11.57
C LEU A 42 -0.50 0.80 12.23
N PHE A 43 -0.89 0.39 13.42
CA PHE A 43 -1.92 1.07 14.17
C PHE A 43 -1.55 0.99 15.65
N ASP A 44 -1.52 2.15 16.31
CA ASP A 44 -1.22 2.24 17.75
C ASP A 44 0.10 1.53 18.10
N GLY A 45 1.12 1.72 17.28
CA GLY A 45 2.45 1.18 17.54
C GLY A 45 2.63 -0.30 17.24
N GLN A 46 1.63 -0.93 16.64
CA GLN A 46 1.67 -2.36 16.37
C GLN A 46 1.26 -2.65 14.94
N ILE A 47 1.67 -3.82 14.44
CA ILE A 47 1.22 -4.27 13.13
C ILE A 47 -0.19 -4.84 13.31
N LEU A 48 -1.17 -4.13 12.77
CA LEU A 48 -2.57 -4.55 12.86
C LEU A 48 -2.87 -5.70 11.91
N LYS A 49 -2.47 -5.56 10.66
CA LYS A 49 -2.70 -6.54 9.60
C LYS A 49 -1.56 -6.49 8.61
N SER A 50 -1.35 -7.58 7.90
CA SER A 50 -0.39 -7.61 6.81
C SER A 50 -0.90 -8.56 5.73
N GLY A 51 -0.46 -8.33 4.50
CA GLY A 51 -0.83 -9.19 3.40
C GLY A 51 -0.74 -8.47 2.07
N THR A 52 -1.32 -9.10 1.05
CA THR A 52 -1.37 -8.49 -0.27
C THR A 52 -2.34 -7.31 -0.29
N SER A 53 -2.19 -6.46 -1.30
CA SER A 53 -3.10 -5.32 -1.44
C SER A 53 -4.55 -5.77 -1.59
N GLU A 54 -4.78 -6.84 -2.35
CA GLU A 54 -6.13 -7.37 -2.56
C GLU A 54 -6.73 -7.87 -1.24
N TYR A 55 -5.94 -8.58 -0.45
CA TYR A 55 -6.41 -9.08 0.84
C TYR A 55 -6.77 -7.92 1.77
N LEU A 56 -5.89 -6.94 1.88
CA LEU A 56 -6.11 -5.82 2.80
C LEU A 56 -7.31 -4.96 2.38
N ALA A 57 -7.48 -4.77 1.07
CA ALA A 57 -8.57 -3.94 0.55
C ALA A 57 -9.94 -4.55 0.87
N GLU A 58 -10.01 -5.86 1.08
CA GLU A 58 -11.27 -6.55 1.37
C GLU A 58 -11.44 -6.92 2.84
N ASP A 59 -10.39 -6.71 3.64
CA ASP A 59 -10.44 -7.09 5.05
C ASP A 59 -11.31 -6.13 5.87
N GLU A 60 -12.28 -6.67 6.59
CA GLU A 60 -13.24 -5.86 7.33
C GLU A 60 -12.58 -5.00 8.42
N GLU A 61 -11.62 -5.57 9.14
CA GLU A 61 -10.93 -4.84 10.20
C GLU A 61 -10.04 -3.75 9.63
N ALA A 62 -9.32 -4.05 8.54
CA ALA A 62 -8.49 -3.05 7.87
C ALA A 62 -9.33 -1.89 7.37
N LYS A 63 -10.48 -2.17 6.76
CA LYS A 63 -11.38 -1.12 6.29
C LYS A 63 -11.92 -0.28 7.44
N ARG A 64 -12.36 -0.94 8.50
CA ARG A 64 -12.98 -0.25 9.63
C ARG A 64 -12.00 0.66 10.36
N LEU A 65 -10.78 0.19 10.58
CA LEU A 65 -9.81 0.89 11.43
C LEU A 65 -8.80 1.75 10.67
N TYR A 66 -8.61 1.51 9.39
CA TYR A 66 -7.53 2.15 8.67
C TYR A 66 -7.91 2.71 7.31
N LEU A 67 -8.56 1.89 6.46
CA LEU A 67 -8.82 2.27 5.07
C LEU A 67 -10.11 3.05 4.86
N GLY A 68 -11.12 2.79 5.68
CA GLY A 68 -12.46 3.32 5.49
C GLY A 68 -13.37 2.28 4.88
N GLU A 69 -14.64 2.33 5.27
CA GLU A 69 -15.63 1.30 4.88
C GLU A 69 -15.82 1.18 3.37
N ASN A 70 -15.68 2.29 2.66
CA ASN A 70 -15.93 2.33 1.22
C ASN A 70 -14.64 2.30 0.40
N PHE A 71 -13.54 1.90 1.00
CA PHE A 71 -12.25 1.87 0.32
C PHE A 71 -12.25 0.90 -0.86
N LYS A 72 -11.63 1.33 -1.97
CA LYS A 72 -11.41 0.51 -3.16
C LYS A 72 -10.04 0.82 -3.71
N LEU A 73 -9.37 -0.20 -4.26
CA LEU A 73 -8.02 -0.04 -4.78
C LEU A 73 -7.95 0.82 -6.04
N ASP A 74 -8.91 0.71 -6.92
CA ASP A 74 -8.90 1.46 -8.20
C ASP A 74 -9.71 2.74 -8.18
#